data_5631e06a6ccee7ee2db73c612a5e76f1
#
_entry.id   5631e06a6ccee7ee2db73c612a5e76f1
#
_cell.length_a   1.000
_cell.length_b   1.000
_cell.length_c   1.000
_cell.angle_alpha   90.00
_cell.angle_beta   90.00
_cell.angle_gamma   90.00
#
_symmetry.space_group_name_H-M   'P 1'
#
loop_
_entity.id
_entity.type
_entity.pdbx_description
1 polymer ?
#
loop_
_entity_poly.entity_id
_entity_poly.type
_entity_poly.pdbx_seq_one_letter_code
_entity_poly.pdbx_strand_id
1 'polypeptide(L)'
;PSRTRVTPTPRPSTDEPPVPQFRPGQLIRVPNIGLGDLPRAAGASEEWQRTLVSLGVSGEQPEAARVVVDKSDGTLRAYDAGGKLLSLFTVTTGSEHDPLPLGEWKILGVSRNTPFNYNPDLFWDGDPSHQKTLLPPGPNGPVGVVWIDLSKEHYGIHGTPEPQTIGRTQSHGCVRLTNWDAARLAEMVSTETQVIFQA
;
A
#
# COMPACT_ATOMS: atom_id res chain seq x y z
N PRO A 1 -6.27 24.76 36.01
CA PRO A 1 -5.37 24.45 34.89
C PRO A 1 -6.13 24.62 33.58
N SER A 2 -5.82 25.74 32.91
CA SER A 2 -6.43 26.16 31.65
C SER A 2 -5.91 25.27 30.52
N ARG A 3 -6.82 24.55 29.85
CA ARG A 3 -6.52 23.82 28.62
C ARG A 3 -6.40 24.85 27.49
N THR A 4 -5.19 25.10 27.03
CA THR A 4 -4.94 25.90 25.84
C THR A 4 -5.49 25.15 24.63
N ARG A 5 -6.53 25.69 24.01
CA ARG A 5 -7.11 25.19 22.77
C ARG A 5 -6.10 25.47 21.64
N VAL A 6 -5.46 24.44 21.11
CA VAL A 6 -4.62 24.59 19.92
C VAL A 6 -5.56 24.73 18.72
N THR A 7 -5.61 25.91 18.14
CA THR A 7 -6.29 26.17 16.87
C THR A 7 -5.49 25.49 15.75
N PRO A 8 -6.12 24.67 14.87
CA PRO A 8 -5.41 24.09 13.74
C PRO A 8 -4.99 25.20 12.77
N THR A 9 -3.75 25.17 12.36
CA THR A 9 -3.22 26.05 11.31
C THR A 9 -3.97 25.79 9.99
N PRO A 10 -4.37 26.84 9.23
CA PRO A 10 -5.01 26.66 7.94
C PRO A 10 -4.12 25.85 7.00
N ARG A 11 -4.69 24.85 6.32
CA ARG A 11 -3.99 24.01 5.36
C ARG A 11 -3.57 24.86 4.16
N PRO A 12 -2.30 24.79 3.70
CA PRO A 12 -1.90 25.42 2.44
C PRO A 12 -2.73 24.88 1.28
N SER A 13 -3.11 25.74 0.33
CA SER A 13 -3.95 25.44 -0.83
C SER A 13 -3.18 24.79 -2.00
N THR A 14 -2.14 24.03 -1.75
CA THR A 14 -1.41 23.26 -2.75
C THR A 14 -1.78 21.80 -2.62
N ASP A 15 -1.98 21.10 -3.73
CA ASP A 15 -2.33 19.67 -3.79
C ASP A 15 -1.23 18.75 -3.22
N GLU A 16 -0.10 19.30 -2.78
CA GLU A 16 0.93 18.54 -2.11
C GLU A 16 0.58 18.31 -0.63
N PRO A 17 0.58 17.05 -0.17
CA PRO A 17 0.36 16.74 1.23
C PRO A 17 1.48 17.40 2.07
N PRO A 18 1.14 17.95 3.26
CA PRO A 18 2.15 18.57 4.12
C PRO A 18 3.21 17.55 4.51
N VAL A 19 4.45 17.80 4.14
CA VAL A 19 5.59 16.98 4.57
C VAL A 19 5.67 17.05 6.09
N PRO A 20 5.68 15.91 6.81
CA PRO A 20 5.84 15.91 8.26
C PRO A 20 7.16 16.58 8.63
N GLN A 21 7.10 17.72 9.30
CA GLN A 21 8.29 18.40 9.78
C GLN A 21 8.54 18.03 11.25
N PHE A 22 9.58 17.26 11.49
CA PHE A 22 10.07 17.00 12.84
C PHE A 22 10.90 18.20 13.33
N ARG A 23 10.68 18.63 14.56
CA ARG A 23 11.47 19.69 15.19
C ARG A 23 12.54 19.08 16.09
N PRO A 24 13.75 19.66 16.16
CA PRO A 24 14.75 19.24 17.13
C PRO A 24 14.17 19.24 18.55
N GLY A 25 14.36 18.14 19.30
CA GLY A 25 13.81 17.96 20.64
C GLY A 25 12.35 17.51 20.71
N GLN A 26 11.68 17.27 19.58
CA GLN A 26 10.35 16.68 19.56
C GLN A 26 10.40 15.23 20.03
N LEU A 27 9.60 14.91 21.06
CA LEU A 27 9.39 13.52 21.47
C LEU A 27 8.42 12.84 20.52
N ILE A 28 8.87 11.82 19.84
CA ILE A 28 8.05 10.91 19.04
C ILE A 28 7.95 9.56 19.75
N ARG A 29 6.75 9.00 19.84
CA ARG A 29 6.57 7.63 20.31
C ARG A 29 6.77 6.70 19.12
N VAL A 30 7.83 5.93 19.15
CA VAL A 30 8.06 4.83 18.22
C VAL A 30 7.59 3.56 18.91
N PRO A 31 6.76 2.71 18.26
CA PRO A 31 6.42 1.41 18.83
C PRO A 31 7.71 0.61 19.05
N ASN A 32 7.97 0.24 20.29
CA ASN A 32 9.10 -0.63 20.61
C ASN A 32 8.65 -2.09 20.39
N ILE A 33 8.53 -2.47 19.12
CA ILE A 33 8.27 -3.85 18.75
C ILE A 33 9.63 -4.55 18.77
N GLY A 34 9.76 -5.59 19.59
CA GLY A 34 10.90 -6.48 19.55
C GLY A 34 10.93 -7.20 18.20
N LEU A 35 11.68 -6.66 17.25
CA LEU A 35 11.70 -7.15 15.87
C LEU A 35 12.15 -8.63 15.75
N GLY A 36 12.79 -9.18 16.81
CA GLY A 36 13.20 -10.59 16.86
C GLY A 36 12.09 -11.59 17.20
N ASP A 37 10.95 -11.12 17.70
CA ASP A 37 9.89 -11.99 18.25
C ASP A 37 8.69 -12.15 17.30
N LEU A 38 8.74 -11.56 16.09
CA LEU A 38 7.67 -11.68 15.13
C LEU A 38 7.65 -13.08 14.49
N PRO A 39 6.48 -13.75 14.43
CA PRO A 39 6.33 -15.00 13.71
C PRO A 39 6.81 -14.90 12.27
N ARG A 40 7.45 -15.97 11.79
CA ARG A 40 7.99 -16.06 10.43
C ARG A 40 6.89 -16.46 9.45
N ALA A 41 6.91 -15.90 8.25
CA ALA A 41 6.05 -16.33 7.17
C ALA A 41 6.49 -17.72 6.65
N ALA A 42 5.55 -18.65 6.54
CA ALA A 42 5.83 -20.01 6.09
C ALA A 42 6.32 -20.00 4.62
N GLY A 43 7.45 -20.67 4.35
CA GLY A 43 8.00 -20.81 3.00
C GLY A 43 8.59 -19.52 2.39
N ALA A 44 8.64 -18.42 3.13
CA ALA A 44 9.20 -17.16 2.65
C ALA A 44 10.74 -17.20 2.62
N SER A 45 11.33 -16.46 1.66
CA SER A 45 12.77 -16.27 1.58
C SER A 45 13.31 -15.50 2.80
N GLU A 46 14.59 -15.65 3.10
CA GLU A 46 15.25 -14.90 4.18
C GLU A 46 15.22 -13.38 3.92
N GLU A 47 15.26 -12.97 2.66
CA GLU A 47 15.14 -11.56 2.29
C GLU A 47 13.75 -11.02 2.64
N TRP A 48 12.69 -11.75 2.29
CA TRP A 48 11.34 -11.36 2.64
C TRP A 48 11.10 -11.33 4.15
N GLN A 49 11.64 -12.31 4.88
CA GLN A 49 11.59 -12.31 6.35
C GLN A 49 12.22 -11.05 6.95
N ARG A 50 13.39 -10.64 6.44
CA ARG A 50 14.04 -9.38 6.89
C ARG A 50 13.17 -8.16 6.56
N THR A 51 12.52 -8.16 5.40
CA THR A 51 11.60 -7.08 5.01
C THR A 51 10.42 -7.00 5.98
N LEU A 52 9.74 -8.12 6.27
CA LEU A 52 8.63 -8.17 7.23
C LEU A 52 9.05 -7.64 8.61
N VAL A 53 10.18 -8.13 9.13
CA VAL A 53 10.72 -7.67 10.42
C VAL A 53 11.01 -6.17 10.40
N SER A 54 11.62 -5.65 9.35
CA SER A 54 11.93 -4.21 9.22
C SER A 54 10.69 -3.32 9.19
N LEU A 55 9.57 -3.85 8.69
CA LEU A 55 8.28 -3.17 8.63
C LEU A 55 7.40 -3.41 9.88
N GLY A 56 7.85 -4.23 10.83
CA GLY A 56 7.08 -4.59 12.01
C GLY A 56 5.85 -5.46 11.68
N VAL A 57 5.92 -6.25 10.62
CA VAL A 57 4.83 -7.11 10.15
C VAL A 57 5.09 -8.56 10.54
N SER A 58 4.12 -9.21 11.22
CA SER A 58 4.16 -10.64 11.48
C SER A 58 4.03 -11.42 10.17
N GLY A 59 4.82 -12.49 10.01
CA GLY A 59 4.67 -13.42 8.89
C GLY A 59 3.43 -14.31 9.01
N GLU A 60 2.82 -14.41 10.20
CA GLU A 60 1.55 -15.08 10.39
C GLU A 60 0.41 -14.07 10.33
N GLN A 61 -0.39 -14.15 9.28
CA GLN A 61 -1.59 -13.34 9.09
C GLN A 61 -2.80 -14.26 8.84
N PRO A 62 -4.02 -13.82 9.22
CA PRO A 62 -5.22 -14.58 8.88
C PRO A 62 -5.45 -14.57 7.37
N GLU A 63 -5.90 -15.69 6.82
CA GLU A 63 -6.20 -15.82 5.39
C GLU A 63 -7.46 -15.05 5.02
N ALA A 64 -7.35 -14.22 3.97
CA ALA A 64 -8.47 -13.47 3.41
C ALA A 64 -9.08 -14.20 2.21
N ALA A 65 -10.35 -14.55 2.32
CA ALA A 65 -11.11 -15.11 1.19
C ALA A 65 -11.57 -14.02 0.22
N ARG A 66 -11.73 -12.78 0.70
CA ARG A 66 -12.20 -11.66 -0.10
C ARG A 66 -11.57 -10.34 0.34
N VAL A 67 -11.22 -9.51 -0.65
CA VAL A 67 -10.76 -8.14 -0.48
C VAL A 67 -11.74 -7.20 -1.19
N VAL A 68 -12.17 -6.15 -0.51
CA VAL A 68 -13.05 -5.12 -1.06
C VAL A 68 -12.34 -3.77 -0.99
N VAL A 69 -12.12 -3.15 -2.14
CA VAL A 69 -11.62 -1.78 -2.25
C VAL A 69 -12.81 -0.87 -2.51
N ASP A 70 -13.05 0.05 -1.61
CA ASP A 70 -14.10 1.05 -1.69
C ASP A 70 -13.48 2.41 -2.01
N LYS A 71 -13.79 2.92 -3.22
CA LYS A 71 -13.25 4.19 -3.69
C LYS A 71 -13.83 5.37 -2.90
N SER A 72 -15.11 5.28 -2.49
CA SER A 72 -15.82 6.40 -1.87
C SER A 72 -15.27 6.76 -0.49
N ASP A 73 -14.80 5.79 0.27
CA ASP A 73 -14.19 5.99 1.59
C ASP A 73 -12.67 5.78 1.63
N GLY A 74 -12.06 5.43 0.49
CA GLY A 74 -10.61 5.26 0.37
C GLY A 74 -10.08 4.12 1.24
N THR A 75 -10.82 3.01 1.32
CA THR A 75 -10.45 1.86 2.14
C THR A 75 -10.31 0.56 1.35
N LEU A 76 -9.48 -0.34 1.88
CA LEU A 76 -9.43 -1.74 1.51
C LEU A 76 -9.77 -2.58 2.74
N ARG A 77 -10.77 -3.44 2.61
CA ARG A 77 -11.24 -4.35 3.67
C ARG A 77 -10.97 -5.79 3.27
N ALA A 78 -10.33 -6.54 4.16
CA ALA A 78 -10.08 -7.98 4.00
C ALA A 78 -11.03 -8.78 4.88
N TYR A 79 -11.66 -9.80 4.33
CA TYR A 79 -12.65 -10.65 5.00
C TYR A 79 -12.26 -12.11 4.90
N ASP A 80 -12.56 -12.90 5.93
CA ASP A 80 -12.48 -14.36 5.88
C ASP A 80 -13.64 -14.99 5.07
N ALA A 81 -13.62 -16.31 4.92
CA ALA A 81 -14.67 -17.06 4.22
C ALA A 81 -16.06 -16.95 4.89
N GLY A 82 -16.11 -16.68 6.19
CA GLY A 82 -17.34 -16.44 6.94
C GLY A 82 -17.89 -15.01 6.84
N GLY A 83 -17.16 -14.11 6.14
CA GLY A 83 -17.54 -12.70 6.01
C GLY A 83 -17.12 -11.81 7.19
N LYS A 84 -16.33 -12.33 8.13
CA LYS A 84 -15.78 -11.54 9.23
C LYS A 84 -14.67 -10.63 8.72
N LEU A 85 -14.71 -9.36 9.10
CA LEU A 85 -13.64 -8.40 8.82
C LEU A 85 -12.36 -8.79 9.57
N LEU A 86 -11.28 -8.99 8.82
CA LEU A 86 -9.94 -9.31 9.33
C LEU A 86 -9.06 -8.07 9.46
N SER A 87 -9.10 -7.21 8.44
CA SER A 87 -8.28 -5.99 8.40
C SER A 87 -8.95 -4.89 7.58
N LEU A 88 -8.63 -3.65 7.93
CA LEU A 88 -9.03 -2.44 7.22
C LEU A 88 -7.78 -1.58 7.00
N PHE A 89 -7.56 -1.16 5.77
CA PHE A 89 -6.43 -0.33 5.35
C PHE A 89 -6.93 0.93 4.66
N THR A 90 -6.25 2.05 4.88
CA THR A 90 -6.44 3.25 4.06
C THR A 90 -5.68 3.07 2.75
N VAL A 91 -6.32 3.43 1.64
CA VAL A 91 -5.73 3.30 0.30
C VAL A 91 -5.81 4.59 -0.49
N THR A 92 -4.95 4.70 -1.49
CA THR A 92 -5.09 5.65 -2.60
C THR A 92 -5.49 4.85 -3.83
N THR A 93 -6.52 5.32 -4.53
CA THR A 93 -7.05 4.69 -5.73
C THR A 93 -6.94 5.61 -6.94
N GLY A 94 -7.39 5.15 -8.10
CA GLY A 94 -7.30 5.85 -9.37
C GLY A 94 -7.89 7.26 -9.40
N SER A 95 -7.45 8.02 -10.39
CA SER A 95 -7.82 9.41 -10.67
C SER A 95 -9.06 9.50 -11.58
N GLU A 96 -9.37 10.72 -12.06
CA GLU A 96 -10.35 10.93 -13.15
C GLU A 96 -9.79 10.48 -14.50
N HIS A 97 -8.47 10.58 -14.72
CA HIS A 97 -7.79 10.14 -15.95
C HIS A 97 -7.64 8.61 -15.99
N ASP A 98 -7.22 8.02 -14.89
CA ASP A 98 -7.04 6.58 -14.73
C ASP A 98 -7.92 6.08 -13.59
N PRO A 99 -9.22 5.88 -13.83
CA PRO A 99 -10.17 5.51 -12.78
C PRO A 99 -9.91 4.10 -12.26
N LEU A 100 -10.24 3.89 -10.96
CA LEU A 100 -10.30 2.54 -10.41
C LEU A 100 -11.26 1.68 -11.24
N PRO A 101 -10.84 0.55 -11.80
CA PRO A 101 -11.69 -0.30 -12.63
C PRO A 101 -12.67 -1.07 -11.74
N LEU A 102 -13.90 -0.57 -11.60
CA LEU A 102 -14.93 -1.20 -10.77
C LEU A 102 -15.26 -2.60 -11.28
N GLY A 103 -15.56 -3.52 -10.36
CA GLY A 103 -15.92 -4.90 -10.68
C GLY A 103 -15.18 -5.93 -9.84
N GLU A 104 -15.20 -7.17 -10.31
CA GLU A 104 -14.58 -8.32 -9.65
C GLU A 104 -13.32 -8.76 -10.41
N TRP A 105 -12.25 -8.97 -9.67
CA TRP A 105 -10.95 -9.35 -10.20
C TRP A 105 -10.40 -10.55 -9.48
N LYS A 106 -9.45 -11.25 -10.11
CA LYS A 106 -8.69 -12.35 -9.52
C LYS A 106 -7.27 -11.89 -9.24
N ILE A 107 -6.66 -12.43 -8.20
CA ILE A 107 -5.22 -12.32 -7.97
C ILE A 107 -4.51 -13.34 -8.86
N LEU A 108 -3.59 -12.89 -9.70
CA LEU A 108 -2.76 -13.75 -10.54
C LEU A 108 -1.46 -14.17 -9.84
N GLY A 109 -0.99 -13.36 -8.91
CA GLY A 109 0.21 -13.64 -8.13
C GLY A 109 0.52 -12.54 -7.13
N VAL A 110 1.41 -12.85 -6.19
CA VAL A 110 1.93 -11.92 -5.19
C VAL A 110 3.45 -11.91 -5.30
N SER A 111 4.00 -10.80 -5.78
CA SER A 111 5.43 -10.59 -5.92
C SER A 111 5.96 -9.77 -4.75
N ARG A 112 6.98 -10.29 -4.08
CA ARG A 112 7.63 -9.72 -2.90
C ARG A 112 9.03 -9.24 -3.25
N ASN A 113 9.37 -8.00 -2.88
CA ASN A 113 10.66 -7.37 -3.24
C ASN A 113 10.99 -7.52 -4.74
N THR A 114 10.01 -7.19 -5.61
CA THR A 114 10.16 -7.34 -7.05
C THR A 114 10.73 -6.07 -7.68
N PRO A 115 11.61 -6.17 -8.68
CA PRO A 115 11.98 -5.03 -9.50
C PRO A 115 10.77 -4.53 -10.29
N PHE A 116 10.78 -3.25 -10.64
CA PHE A 116 9.71 -2.61 -11.40
C PHE A 116 10.15 -2.25 -12.82
N ASN A 117 9.43 -2.75 -13.82
CA ASN A 117 9.62 -2.38 -15.21
C ASN A 117 8.94 -1.03 -15.49
N TYR A 118 9.69 0.06 -15.31
CA TYR A 118 9.19 1.39 -15.62
C TYR A 118 9.05 1.57 -17.13
N ASN A 119 7.86 1.95 -17.57
CA ASN A 119 7.56 2.32 -18.94
C ASN A 119 6.79 3.65 -18.94
N PRO A 120 7.44 4.77 -19.32
CA PRO A 120 6.79 6.09 -19.34
C PRO A 120 5.56 6.16 -20.26
N ASP A 121 5.53 5.35 -21.32
CA ASP A 121 4.40 5.32 -22.27
C ASP A 121 3.07 4.87 -21.64
N LEU A 122 3.11 4.25 -20.45
CA LEU A 122 1.93 3.81 -19.71
C LEU A 122 1.35 4.88 -18.79
N PHE A 123 1.99 6.05 -18.70
CA PHE A 123 1.56 7.13 -17.81
C PHE A 123 1.25 8.38 -18.63
N TRP A 124 0.04 8.92 -18.47
CA TRP A 124 -0.41 10.12 -19.20
C TRP A 124 0.40 11.38 -18.84
N ASP A 125 0.99 11.42 -17.66
CA ASP A 125 1.89 12.46 -17.14
C ASP A 125 3.37 12.05 -17.18
N GLY A 126 3.67 10.93 -17.88
CA GLY A 126 5.03 10.43 -18.03
C GLY A 126 5.93 11.45 -18.72
N ASP A 127 7.14 11.66 -18.18
CA ASP A 127 8.13 12.52 -18.83
C ASP A 127 8.63 11.83 -20.11
N PRO A 128 8.44 12.45 -21.29
CA PRO A 128 8.87 11.88 -22.57
C PRO A 128 10.40 11.76 -22.73
N SER A 129 11.18 12.41 -21.86
CA SER A 129 12.64 12.24 -21.81
C SER A 129 13.06 10.96 -21.08
N HIS A 130 12.19 10.35 -20.30
CA HIS A 130 12.46 9.10 -19.60
C HIS A 130 12.45 7.92 -20.57
N GLN A 131 13.30 6.95 -20.31
CA GLN A 131 13.36 5.69 -21.06
C GLN A 131 12.83 4.53 -20.23
N LYS A 132 12.34 3.51 -20.92
CA LYS A 132 11.99 2.22 -20.28
C LYS A 132 13.21 1.69 -19.52
N THR A 133 13.02 1.38 -18.25
CA THR A 133 14.12 0.91 -17.40
C THR A 133 13.62 -0.04 -16.33
N LEU A 134 14.50 -0.94 -15.89
CA LEU A 134 14.26 -1.82 -14.75
C LEU A 134 14.73 -1.11 -13.47
N LEU A 135 13.81 -0.74 -12.62
CA LEU A 135 14.11 -0.15 -11.31
C LEU A 135 14.32 -1.25 -10.27
N PRO A 136 15.29 -1.09 -9.35
CA PRO A 136 15.58 -2.11 -8.34
C PRO A 136 14.42 -2.28 -7.37
N PRO A 137 14.29 -3.47 -6.74
CA PRO A 137 13.28 -3.72 -5.72
C PRO A 137 13.58 -2.93 -4.43
N GLY A 138 12.54 -2.80 -3.60
CA GLY A 138 12.70 -2.27 -2.26
C GLY A 138 11.70 -1.18 -1.90
N PRO A 139 11.73 -0.70 -0.64
CA PRO A 139 10.72 0.21 -0.10
C PRO A 139 10.68 1.59 -0.80
N ASN A 140 11.77 1.95 -1.47
CA ASN A 140 11.89 3.21 -2.22
C ASN A 140 11.56 3.05 -3.72
N GLY A 141 11.22 1.85 -4.17
CA GLY A 141 10.78 1.59 -5.54
C GLY A 141 9.33 2.06 -5.77
N PRO A 142 8.91 2.32 -7.02
CA PRO A 142 7.58 2.86 -7.33
C PRO A 142 6.41 2.03 -6.82
N VAL A 143 6.60 0.70 -6.71
CA VAL A 143 5.60 -0.24 -6.20
C VAL A 143 5.89 -0.71 -4.78
N GLY A 144 6.89 -0.10 -4.12
CA GLY A 144 7.30 -0.49 -2.78
C GLY A 144 7.81 -1.93 -2.71
N VAL A 145 7.45 -2.63 -1.63
CA VAL A 145 7.95 -3.99 -1.35
C VAL A 145 7.04 -5.11 -1.85
N VAL A 146 5.84 -4.78 -2.35
CA VAL A 146 4.83 -5.76 -2.78
C VAL A 146 4.14 -5.29 -4.05
N TRP A 147 3.93 -6.24 -4.97
CA TRP A 147 3.01 -6.14 -6.09
C TRP A 147 2.05 -7.35 -6.07
N ILE A 148 0.76 -7.10 -5.89
CA ILE A 148 -0.32 -8.08 -6.02
C ILE A 148 -0.93 -7.87 -7.40
N ASP A 149 -0.64 -8.81 -8.30
CA ASP A 149 -1.07 -8.74 -9.69
C ASP A 149 -2.53 -9.15 -9.85
N LEU A 150 -3.28 -8.40 -10.65
CA LEU A 150 -4.71 -8.63 -10.87
C LEU A 150 -4.99 -9.12 -12.30
N SER A 151 -6.13 -9.79 -12.47
CA SER A 151 -6.62 -10.22 -13.78
C SER A 151 -7.01 -9.07 -14.72
N LYS A 152 -7.08 -7.84 -14.21
CA LYS A 152 -7.14 -6.62 -15.01
C LYS A 152 -5.72 -6.24 -15.43
N GLU A 153 -5.46 -6.28 -16.73
CA GLU A 153 -4.15 -5.96 -17.30
C GLU A 153 -3.67 -4.56 -16.86
N HIS A 154 -2.42 -4.45 -16.44
CA HIS A 154 -1.76 -3.25 -15.93
C HIS A 154 -2.28 -2.73 -14.57
N TYR A 155 -3.16 -3.46 -13.88
CA TYR A 155 -3.66 -3.07 -12.56
C TYR A 155 -3.17 -4.01 -11.48
N GLY A 156 -2.87 -3.43 -10.32
CA GLY A 156 -2.43 -4.17 -9.14
C GLY A 156 -2.72 -3.43 -7.85
N ILE A 157 -2.44 -4.13 -6.75
CA ILE A 157 -2.44 -3.58 -5.40
C ILE A 157 -0.99 -3.62 -4.91
N HIS A 158 -0.43 -2.48 -4.47
CA HIS A 158 0.99 -2.40 -4.20
C HIS A 158 1.36 -1.40 -3.10
N GLY A 159 2.61 -1.47 -2.63
CA GLY A 159 3.19 -0.51 -1.70
C GLY A 159 3.57 0.82 -2.36
N THR A 160 4.18 1.73 -1.58
CA THR A 160 4.64 3.02 -2.08
C THR A 160 5.88 3.49 -1.34
N PRO A 161 6.81 4.21 -1.99
CA PRO A 161 7.90 4.93 -1.33
C PRO A 161 7.41 6.17 -0.57
N GLU A 162 6.16 6.61 -0.82
CA GLU A 162 5.59 7.84 -0.30
C GLU A 162 4.35 7.59 0.58
N PRO A 163 4.51 6.97 1.77
CA PRO A 163 3.40 6.59 2.62
C PRO A 163 2.53 7.77 3.08
N GLN A 164 3.08 8.98 3.11
CA GLN A 164 2.35 10.21 3.45
C GLN A 164 1.28 10.59 2.42
N THR A 165 1.32 10.01 1.20
CA THR A 165 0.36 10.29 0.13
C THR A 165 -0.88 9.40 0.20
N ILE A 166 -0.84 8.32 0.97
CA ILE A 166 -1.94 7.37 1.08
C ILE A 166 -3.20 8.03 1.67
N GLY A 167 -4.32 7.88 0.96
CA GLY A 167 -5.60 8.51 1.30
C GLY A 167 -5.66 10.03 1.05
N ARG A 168 -4.65 10.62 0.38
CA ARG A 168 -4.55 12.07 0.15
C ARG A 168 -4.35 12.48 -1.28
N THR A 169 -3.89 11.57 -2.12
CA THR A 169 -3.63 11.78 -3.55
C THR A 169 -4.42 10.78 -4.39
N GLN A 170 -4.22 10.85 -5.70
CA GLN A 170 -4.77 9.91 -6.68
C GLN A 170 -3.64 9.08 -7.29
N SER A 171 -3.97 7.94 -7.88
CA SER A 171 -3.02 7.07 -8.58
C SER A 171 -3.35 6.99 -10.09
N HIS A 172 -2.49 6.30 -10.84
CA HIS A 172 -2.72 5.94 -12.24
C HIS A 172 -3.55 4.63 -12.35
N GLY A 173 -4.60 4.51 -11.52
CA GLY A 173 -5.53 3.40 -11.56
C GLY A 173 -5.27 2.30 -10.53
N CYS A 174 -4.02 2.00 -10.20
CA CYS A 174 -3.66 0.99 -9.19
C CYS A 174 -4.10 1.38 -7.78
N VAL A 175 -4.23 0.39 -6.91
CA VAL A 175 -4.50 0.57 -5.48
C VAL A 175 -3.18 0.64 -4.72
N ARG A 176 -2.88 1.79 -4.11
CA ARG A 176 -1.66 2.01 -3.32
C ARG A 176 -1.93 1.87 -1.83
N LEU A 177 -1.03 1.17 -1.14
CA LEU A 177 -0.96 1.09 0.31
C LEU A 177 0.39 1.59 0.81
N THR A 178 0.50 1.79 2.12
CA THR A 178 1.82 1.89 2.74
C THR A 178 2.56 0.55 2.57
N ASN A 179 3.90 0.57 2.62
CA ASN A 179 4.68 -0.67 2.49
C ASN A 179 4.35 -1.70 3.58
N TRP A 180 4.11 -1.27 4.82
CA TRP A 180 3.75 -2.18 5.92
C TRP A 180 2.35 -2.77 5.77
N ASP A 181 1.37 -2.00 5.24
CA ASP A 181 0.02 -2.51 4.97
C ASP A 181 0.02 -3.44 3.76
N ALA A 182 0.78 -3.11 2.70
CA ALA A 182 0.95 -3.97 1.55
C ALA A 182 1.63 -5.29 1.91
N ALA A 183 2.67 -5.25 2.77
CA ALA A 183 3.33 -6.44 3.26
C ALA A 183 2.40 -7.31 4.12
N ARG A 184 1.57 -6.70 4.98
CA ARG A 184 0.56 -7.42 5.75
C ARG A 184 -0.48 -8.07 4.84
N LEU A 185 -1.00 -7.31 3.87
CA LEU A 185 -1.99 -7.83 2.91
C LEU A 185 -1.41 -8.99 2.08
N ALA A 186 -0.13 -8.91 1.68
CA ALA A 186 0.56 -9.95 0.92
C ALA A 186 0.65 -11.30 1.66
N GLU A 187 0.62 -11.28 2.99
CA GLU A 187 0.60 -12.49 3.82
C GLU A 187 -0.83 -12.97 4.11
N MET A 188 -1.85 -12.18 3.75
CA MET A 188 -3.27 -12.53 3.94
C MET A 188 -3.91 -13.13 2.68
N VAL A 189 -3.38 -12.82 1.49
CA VAL A 189 -4.05 -13.13 0.22
C VAL A 189 -3.31 -14.20 -0.59
N SER A 190 -4.07 -14.90 -1.43
CA SER A 190 -3.60 -15.88 -2.39
C SER A 190 -4.33 -15.74 -3.73
N THR A 191 -4.03 -16.60 -4.70
CA THR A 191 -4.77 -16.66 -5.98
C THR A 191 -6.24 -17.07 -5.82
N GLU A 192 -6.64 -17.61 -4.66
CA GLU A 192 -8.02 -17.97 -4.34
C GLU A 192 -8.82 -16.79 -3.75
N THR A 193 -8.12 -15.70 -3.39
CA THR A 193 -8.77 -14.51 -2.82
C THR A 193 -9.52 -13.74 -3.90
N GLN A 194 -10.82 -13.50 -3.69
CA GLN A 194 -11.64 -12.63 -4.54
C GLN A 194 -11.30 -11.16 -4.28
N VAL A 195 -11.17 -10.36 -5.33
CA VAL A 195 -10.96 -8.91 -5.23
C VAL A 195 -12.16 -8.18 -5.84
N ILE A 196 -12.75 -7.25 -5.09
CA ILE A 196 -13.89 -6.44 -5.52
C ILE A 196 -13.50 -4.97 -5.42
N PHE A 197 -13.67 -4.23 -6.51
CA PHE A 197 -13.54 -2.78 -6.54
C PHE A 197 -14.91 -2.14 -6.70
N GLN A 198 -15.28 -1.30 -5.76
CA GLN A 198 -16.55 -0.61 -5.70
C GLN A 198 -16.40 0.90 -5.49
N ALA A 199 -17.48 1.65 -5.77
CA ALA A 199 -17.56 3.10 -5.58
C ALA A 199 -18.31 3.44 -4.30
#